data_dc4906389e17d39af2d7fcba4970747d
#
_entry.id   dc4906389e17d39af2d7fcba4970747d
#
_cell.length_a   1.000
_cell.length_b   1.000
_cell.length_c   1.000
_cell.angle_alpha   90.00
_cell.angle_beta   90.00
_cell.angle_gamma   90.00
#
_symmetry.space_group_name_H-M   'P 1'
#
loop_
_entity.id
_entity.type
_entity.pdbx_description
1 polymer ?
#
loop_
_entity_poly.entity_id
_entity_poly.type
_entity_poly.pdbx_seq_one_letter_code
_entity_poly.pdbx_strand_id
1 'polypeptide(L)'
;MLPLGGVPGRDWVINNYADRDPGAGVSDYQGGRKSYNRHQGTDWDVPNFRWMDRGFPVLAAADGRVTAVHDGEFDRNVACGFLGILKQPNLVELTHADGTRSRYLHLRRGSVKVAVGQRVAAGDPLGEVGSSGCSTAPHLHFEVRGPGGAVVDPFRPNLWTDPPPYETALTLMDLVVRDGPIEGEDALKDPPPNAERISPHGTLGIGLSLAGGSPGDEVKVLLEGAVQPELVASVPGAPPHGYRFWNLPPDRHRGTRRIVIRTRGKVLASHELR
;
A
#
# COMPACT_ATOMS: atom_id res chain seq x y z
N MET A 1 -10.52 15.65 -6.34
CA MET A 1 -9.30 15.61 -5.51
C MET A 1 -8.89 14.15 -5.27
N LEU A 2 -7.72 13.88 -4.64
CA LEU A 2 -7.31 12.50 -4.35
C LEU A 2 -8.18 11.88 -3.26
N PRO A 3 -8.48 10.56 -3.33
CA PRO A 3 -9.40 9.88 -2.42
C PRO A 3 -8.74 9.46 -1.11
N LEU A 4 -7.46 9.76 -0.92
CA LEU A 4 -6.67 9.35 0.23
C LEU A 4 -5.89 10.52 0.80
N GLY A 5 -5.92 10.68 2.11
CA GLY A 5 -5.09 11.66 2.83
C GLY A 5 -3.64 11.18 2.93
N GLY A 6 -2.74 12.11 3.29
CA GLY A 6 -1.30 11.82 3.38
C GLY A 6 -0.52 12.27 2.14
N VAL A 7 0.76 11.90 2.09
CA VAL A 7 1.72 12.35 1.08
C VAL A 7 2.09 11.21 0.14
N PRO A 8 1.89 11.37 -1.19
CA PRO A 8 2.29 10.37 -2.18
C PRO A 8 3.77 10.00 -2.05
N GLY A 9 4.09 8.71 -2.19
CA GLY A 9 5.46 8.20 -2.14
C GLY A 9 6.06 8.11 -0.74
N ARG A 10 5.42 8.69 0.28
CA ARG A 10 5.81 8.56 1.69
C ARG A 10 4.82 7.72 2.49
N ASP A 11 3.54 8.09 2.42
CA ASP A 11 2.49 7.51 3.24
C ASP A 11 1.72 6.43 2.46
N TRP A 12 1.66 6.57 1.15
CA TRP A 12 1.02 5.65 0.24
C TRP A 12 1.60 5.72 -1.19
N VAL A 13 1.34 4.69 -1.97
CA VAL A 13 1.69 4.60 -3.40
C VAL A 13 0.53 4.02 -4.19
N ILE A 14 0.45 4.30 -5.49
CA ILE A 14 -0.47 3.58 -6.38
C ILE A 14 0.24 2.31 -6.84
N ASN A 15 -0.30 1.17 -6.42
CA ASN A 15 0.20 -0.16 -6.77
C ASN A 15 -0.40 -0.66 -8.09
N ASN A 16 -1.72 -0.52 -8.26
CA ASN A 16 -2.40 -0.95 -9.48
C ASN A 16 -3.36 0.12 -9.98
N TYR A 17 -3.41 0.30 -11.29
CA TYR A 17 -4.41 1.10 -11.99
C TYR A 17 -5.52 0.21 -12.54
N ALA A 18 -6.61 0.80 -13.04
CA ALA A 18 -7.65 0.06 -13.73
C ALA A 18 -7.07 -0.66 -14.97
N ASP A 19 -7.47 -1.91 -15.17
CA ASP A 19 -7.08 -2.67 -16.36
C ASP A 19 -7.87 -2.19 -17.57
N ARG A 20 -7.17 -1.85 -18.62
CA ARG A 20 -7.72 -1.37 -19.89
C ARG A 20 -7.64 -2.39 -21.03
N ASP A 21 -7.01 -3.54 -20.80
CA ASP A 21 -7.01 -4.62 -21.77
C ASP A 21 -8.41 -5.29 -21.80
N PRO A 22 -9.07 -5.33 -22.96
CA PRO A 22 -10.41 -5.94 -23.05
C PRO A 22 -10.37 -7.47 -23.04
N GLY A 23 -9.20 -8.07 -23.15
CA GLY A 23 -8.99 -9.52 -23.25
C GLY A 23 -8.48 -10.15 -21.95
N ALA A 24 -7.50 -11.04 -22.11
CA ALA A 24 -6.84 -11.72 -21.01
C ALA A 24 -5.47 -11.10 -20.64
N GLY A 25 -5.08 -10.03 -21.33
CA GLY A 25 -3.87 -9.27 -21.04
C GLY A 25 -4.02 -8.33 -19.86
N VAL A 26 -3.06 -7.46 -19.69
CA VAL A 26 -3.04 -6.39 -18.68
C VAL A 26 -2.48 -5.13 -19.30
N SER A 27 -3.20 -4.02 -19.18
CA SER A 27 -2.73 -2.71 -19.64
C SER A 27 -3.28 -1.61 -18.74
N ASP A 28 -2.42 -0.81 -18.13
CA ASP A 28 -2.83 0.40 -17.40
C ASP A 28 -3.07 1.60 -18.37
N TYR A 29 -3.38 2.76 -17.80
CA TYR A 29 -3.71 3.96 -18.58
C TYR A 29 -2.56 4.52 -19.43
N GLN A 30 -1.31 4.15 -19.14
CA GLN A 30 -0.13 4.52 -19.93
C GLN A 30 0.33 3.41 -20.90
N GLY A 31 -0.38 2.27 -20.93
CA GLY A 31 0.01 1.10 -21.70
C GLY A 31 1.06 0.23 -20.99
N GLY A 32 1.34 0.50 -19.73
CA GLY A 32 2.22 -0.30 -18.87
C GLY A 32 1.48 -1.49 -18.26
N ARG A 33 2.12 -2.11 -17.25
CA ARG A 33 1.62 -3.32 -16.58
C ARG A 33 1.35 -3.12 -15.08
N LYS A 34 1.17 -1.87 -14.63
CA LYS A 34 0.79 -1.58 -13.24
C LYS A 34 -0.72 -1.83 -13.04
N SER A 35 -1.12 -3.09 -13.21
CA SER A 35 -2.49 -3.58 -13.06
C SER A 35 -2.50 -5.10 -13.01
N TYR A 36 -3.66 -5.71 -12.84
CA TYR A 36 -3.92 -7.13 -13.02
C TYR A 36 -5.22 -7.33 -13.82
N ASN A 37 -5.36 -8.50 -14.46
CA ASN A 37 -6.45 -8.78 -15.38
C ASN A 37 -7.82 -8.50 -14.74
N ARG A 38 -8.63 -7.67 -15.42
CA ARG A 38 -9.98 -7.22 -15.01
C ARG A 38 -10.00 -6.34 -13.74
N HIS A 39 -8.92 -5.70 -13.37
CA HIS A 39 -8.91 -4.73 -12.28
C HIS A 39 -9.78 -3.51 -12.62
N GLN A 40 -10.77 -3.20 -11.78
CA GLN A 40 -11.81 -2.21 -12.09
C GLN A 40 -11.59 -0.86 -11.42
N GLY A 41 -10.50 -0.69 -10.69
CA GLY A 41 -10.22 0.52 -9.94
C GLY A 41 -8.74 0.86 -9.87
N THR A 42 -8.40 1.66 -8.91
CA THR A 42 -7.03 2.04 -8.57
C THR A 42 -6.75 1.63 -7.13
N ASP A 43 -5.66 0.88 -6.90
CA ASP A 43 -5.23 0.45 -5.57
C ASP A 43 -4.18 1.43 -5.02
N TRP A 44 -4.50 2.02 -3.87
CA TRP A 44 -3.68 2.98 -3.15
C TRP A 44 -3.15 2.31 -1.90
N ASP A 45 -1.95 1.71 -1.99
CA ASP A 45 -1.37 0.92 -0.91
C ASP A 45 -0.76 1.79 0.18
N VAL A 46 -1.04 1.45 1.43
CA VAL A 46 -0.26 1.94 2.58
C VAL A 46 0.80 0.91 2.94
N PRO A 47 1.88 1.28 3.67
CA PRO A 47 3.05 0.41 3.83
C PRO A 47 2.77 -0.98 4.40
N ASN A 48 1.91 -1.09 5.42
CA ASN A 48 1.54 -2.33 6.10
C ASN A 48 0.46 -2.08 7.17
N PHE A 49 0.04 -3.12 7.92
CA PHE A 49 -1.01 -3.00 8.94
C PHE A 49 -0.63 -2.10 10.11
N ARG A 50 0.62 -2.04 10.53
CA ARG A 50 1.01 -1.11 11.61
C ARG A 50 0.90 0.36 11.20
N TRP A 51 1.02 0.64 9.89
CA TRP A 51 0.74 1.96 9.34
C TRP A 51 -0.78 2.18 9.20
N MET A 52 -1.51 1.19 8.72
CA MET A 52 -2.97 1.22 8.69
C MET A 52 -3.56 1.55 10.07
N ASP A 53 -3.00 0.99 11.13
CA ASP A 53 -3.46 1.21 12.52
C ASP A 53 -3.30 2.66 13.01
N ARG A 54 -2.45 3.45 12.36
CA ARG A 54 -2.33 4.91 12.63
C ARG A 54 -3.52 5.71 12.10
N GLY A 55 -4.33 5.09 11.24
CA GLY A 55 -5.49 5.71 10.60
C GLY A 55 -5.09 6.53 9.37
N PHE A 56 -5.43 6.04 8.18
CA PHE A 56 -5.30 6.79 6.93
C PHE A 56 -6.69 7.20 6.47
N PRO A 57 -7.02 8.51 6.46
CA PRO A 57 -8.36 8.96 6.11
C PRO A 57 -8.62 8.73 4.62
N VAL A 58 -9.73 8.08 4.33
CA VAL A 58 -10.33 7.99 3.00
C VAL A 58 -11.29 9.17 2.83
N LEU A 59 -11.11 9.92 1.75
CA LEU A 59 -11.74 11.20 1.49
C LEU A 59 -12.65 11.13 0.26
N ALA A 60 -13.77 11.87 0.29
CA ALA A 60 -14.62 12.03 -0.88
C ALA A 60 -13.82 12.72 -2.02
N ALA A 61 -13.68 12.03 -3.16
CA ALA A 61 -12.93 12.55 -4.31
C ALA A 61 -13.64 13.72 -5.01
N ALA A 62 -14.96 13.81 -4.87
CA ALA A 62 -15.81 14.87 -5.39
C ALA A 62 -17.07 15.03 -4.52
N ASP A 63 -17.77 16.15 -4.67
CA ASP A 63 -19.07 16.36 -4.05
C ASP A 63 -20.06 15.26 -4.47
N GLY A 64 -20.87 14.78 -3.53
CA GLY A 64 -21.81 13.71 -3.85
C GLY A 64 -22.84 13.44 -2.75
N ARG A 65 -23.68 12.45 -3.01
CA ARG A 65 -24.60 11.86 -2.04
C ARG A 65 -24.18 10.42 -1.79
N VAL A 66 -24.11 10.00 -0.55
CA VAL A 66 -23.86 8.60 -0.15
C VAL A 66 -25.05 7.74 -0.61
N THR A 67 -24.77 6.75 -1.47
CA THR A 67 -25.79 5.83 -2.02
C THR A 67 -25.68 4.42 -1.48
N ALA A 68 -24.49 4.02 -0.99
CA ALA A 68 -24.33 2.75 -0.28
C ALA A 68 -23.25 2.86 0.81
N VAL A 69 -23.49 2.12 1.88
CA VAL A 69 -22.54 1.92 2.98
C VAL A 69 -22.59 0.45 3.40
N HIS A 70 -21.44 -0.16 3.59
CA HIS A 70 -21.28 -1.45 4.26
C HIS A 70 -20.10 -1.39 5.21
N ASP A 71 -20.26 -1.84 6.46
CA ASP A 71 -19.23 -1.82 7.50
C ASP A 71 -19.41 -3.01 8.44
N GLY A 72 -18.34 -3.35 9.19
CA GLY A 72 -18.35 -4.43 10.18
C GLY A 72 -17.57 -5.67 9.77
N GLU A 73 -17.12 -5.78 8.51
CA GLU A 73 -16.32 -6.91 8.05
C GLU A 73 -14.90 -6.86 8.61
N PHE A 74 -14.30 -8.05 8.78
CA PHE A 74 -12.90 -8.20 9.18
C PHE A 74 -11.97 -7.50 8.17
N ASP A 75 -11.00 -6.74 8.65
CA ASP A 75 -10.22 -5.78 7.87
C ASP A 75 -8.69 -5.99 7.89
N ARG A 76 -8.24 -7.20 8.27
CA ARG A 76 -6.80 -7.57 8.25
C ARG A 76 -6.57 -8.81 7.37
N ASN A 77 -7.19 -8.85 6.19
CA ASN A 77 -6.99 -9.93 5.25
C ASN A 77 -5.63 -9.78 4.54
N VAL A 78 -4.91 -10.89 4.39
CA VAL A 78 -3.63 -10.99 3.68
C VAL A 78 -3.74 -11.88 2.44
N ALA A 79 -4.93 -12.44 2.18
CA ALA A 79 -5.24 -13.29 1.04
C ALA A 79 -6.71 -13.19 0.66
N CYS A 80 -7.01 -13.23 -0.61
CA CYS A 80 -8.34 -13.54 -1.14
C CYS A 80 -8.66 -15.01 -0.87
N GLY A 81 -9.83 -15.28 -0.27
CA GLY A 81 -10.23 -16.61 0.16
C GLY A 81 -10.17 -17.66 -0.96
N PHE A 82 -9.69 -18.85 -0.60
CA PHE A 82 -9.43 -19.99 -1.50
C PHE A 82 -10.68 -20.65 -2.09
N LEU A 83 -11.90 -20.28 -1.63
CA LEU A 83 -13.15 -20.99 -1.95
C LEU A 83 -14.12 -20.22 -2.86
N GLY A 84 -13.64 -19.17 -3.57
CA GLY A 84 -14.51 -18.41 -4.50
C GLY A 84 -15.62 -17.61 -3.81
N ILE A 85 -15.70 -17.61 -2.49
CA ILE A 85 -16.59 -16.75 -1.73
C ILE A 85 -15.91 -15.40 -1.61
N LEU A 86 -16.20 -14.51 -2.52
CA LEU A 86 -15.79 -13.11 -2.43
C LEU A 86 -16.48 -12.51 -1.19
N LYS A 87 -15.71 -12.33 -0.13
CA LYS A 87 -16.20 -11.59 1.04
C LYS A 87 -16.47 -10.16 0.62
N GLN A 88 -17.62 -9.63 1.01
CA GLN A 88 -17.96 -8.23 0.79
C GLN A 88 -16.97 -7.37 1.59
N PRO A 89 -16.38 -6.31 0.99
CA PRO A 89 -15.54 -5.37 1.72
C PRO A 89 -16.39 -4.35 2.48
N ASN A 90 -15.84 -3.74 3.52
CA ASN A 90 -16.38 -2.48 4.03
C ASN A 90 -16.22 -1.41 2.92
N LEU A 91 -17.28 -0.64 2.67
CA LEU A 91 -17.29 0.29 1.55
C LEU A 91 -18.20 1.50 1.79
N VAL A 92 -17.91 2.55 1.05
CA VAL A 92 -18.82 3.69 0.79
C VAL A 92 -18.95 3.86 -0.71
N GLU A 93 -20.17 4.15 -1.20
CA GLU A 93 -20.43 4.57 -2.57
C GLU A 93 -21.07 5.96 -2.57
N LEU A 94 -20.58 6.84 -3.44
CA LEU A 94 -21.15 8.17 -3.69
C LEU A 94 -21.72 8.22 -5.09
N THR A 95 -22.85 8.91 -5.26
CA THR A 95 -23.35 9.34 -6.57
C THR A 95 -23.17 10.85 -6.72
N HIS A 96 -22.61 11.27 -7.85
CA HIS A 96 -22.30 12.65 -8.19
C HIS A 96 -23.40 13.30 -9.04
N ALA A 97 -23.33 14.62 -9.21
CA ALA A 97 -24.37 15.40 -9.92
C ALA A 97 -24.50 15.02 -11.39
N ASP A 98 -23.43 14.55 -12.02
CA ASP A 98 -23.39 14.10 -13.42
C ASP A 98 -23.85 12.64 -13.60
N GLY A 99 -24.29 11.98 -12.53
CA GLY A 99 -24.72 10.58 -12.50
C GLY A 99 -23.56 9.57 -12.45
N THR A 100 -22.32 10.00 -12.40
CA THR A 100 -21.19 9.10 -12.11
C THR A 100 -21.22 8.66 -10.66
N ARG A 101 -20.51 7.57 -10.35
CA ARG A 101 -20.38 7.05 -8.99
C ARG A 101 -18.91 6.81 -8.65
N SER A 102 -18.52 7.12 -7.41
CA SER A 102 -17.24 6.71 -6.85
C SER A 102 -17.44 5.71 -5.73
N ARG A 103 -16.58 4.69 -5.69
CA ARG A 103 -16.63 3.60 -4.70
C ARG A 103 -15.30 3.49 -3.99
N TYR A 104 -15.37 3.37 -2.68
CA TYR A 104 -14.24 3.33 -1.75
C TYR A 104 -14.32 2.01 -0.99
N LEU A 105 -13.49 1.03 -1.36
CA LEU A 105 -13.55 -0.33 -0.86
C LEU A 105 -12.37 -0.68 0.04
N HIS A 106 -12.49 -1.81 0.73
CA HIS A 106 -11.53 -2.38 1.68
C HIS A 106 -11.32 -1.53 2.93
N LEU A 107 -12.32 -0.71 3.30
CA LEU A 107 -12.24 0.17 4.46
C LEU A 107 -12.01 -0.61 5.76
N ARG A 108 -11.46 0.09 6.76
CA ARG A 108 -11.25 -0.40 8.10
C ARG A 108 -12.59 -0.65 8.81
N ARG A 109 -12.66 -1.73 9.56
CA ARG A 109 -13.83 -2.11 10.33
C ARG A 109 -14.21 -1.02 11.33
N GLY A 110 -15.47 -0.59 11.31
CA GLY A 110 -16.01 0.43 12.22
C GLY A 110 -15.51 1.84 11.94
N SER A 111 -14.88 2.09 10.77
CA SER A 111 -14.32 3.40 10.45
C SER A 111 -15.23 4.28 9.61
N VAL A 112 -16.31 3.74 9.04
CA VAL A 112 -17.21 4.51 8.19
C VAL A 112 -17.88 5.64 8.97
N LYS A 113 -17.77 6.87 8.44
CA LYS A 113 -18.18 8.12 9.12
C LYS A 113 -19.45 8.73 8.55
N VAL A 114 -20.03 8.12 7.52
CA VAL A 114 -21.15 8.66 6.76
C VAL A 114 -22.32 7.66 6.69
N ALA A 115 -23.52 8.17 6.44
CA ALA A 115 -24.73 7.35 6.30
C ALA A 115 -25.35 7.52 4.91
N VAL A 116 -26.10 6.50 4.45
CA VAL A 116 -26.86 6.56 3.19
C VAL A 116 -27.81 7.77 3.20
N GLY A 117 -27.80 8.52 2.10
CA GLY A 117 -28.56 9.75 1.94
C GLY A 117 -27.81 11.02 2.35
N GLN A 118 -26.72 10.94 3.09
CA GLN A 118 -25.91 12.09 3.47
C GLN A 118 -25.28 12.76 2.24
N ARG A 119 -25.19 14.08 2.22
CA ARG A 119 -24.41 14.86 1.27
C ARG A 119 -23.00 15.06 1.83
N VAL A 120 -22.02 14.92 0.98
CA VAL A 120 -20.60 15.16 1.30
C VAL A 120 -19.99 16.09 0.26
N ALA A 121 -19.06 16.91 0.71
CA ALA A 121 -18.20 17.72 -0.15
C ALA A 121 -16.90 16.99 -0.47
N ALA A 122 -16.25 17.36 -1.55
CA ALA A 122 -14.91 16.89 -1.87
C ALA A 122 -13.96 17.16 -0.68
N GLY A 123 -13.26 16.11 -0.21
CA GLY A 123 -12.38 16.17 0.95
C GLY A 123 -13.02 15.79 2.27
N ASP A 124 -14.34 15.58 2.34
CA ASP A 124 -14.95 15.09 3.57
C ASP A 124 -14.49 13.66 3.88
N PRO A 125 -14.23 13.34 5.17
CA PRO A 125 -13.79 12.01 5.56
C PRO A 125 -14.93 11.00 5.47
N LEU A 126 -14.70 9.91 4.74
CA LEU A 126 -15.65 8.81 4.55
C LEU A 126 -15.39 7.63 5.49
N GLY A 127 -14.12 7.39 5.83
CA GLY A 127 -13.66 6.27 6.63
C GLY A 127 -12.14 6.24 6.70
N GLU A 128 -11.58 5.06 6.95
CA GLU A 128 -10.13 4.83 7.00
C GLU A 128 -9.77 3.61 6.14
N VAL A 129 -8.51 3.58 5.63
CA VAL A 129 -7.97 2.44 4.91
C VAL A 129 -7.97 1.20 5.79
N GLY A 130 -8.35 0.09 5.23
CA GLY A 130 -8.31 -1.25 5.82
C GLY A 130 -7.81 -2.30 4.84
N SER A 131 -8.17 -3.56 5.10
CA SER A 131 -7.93 -4.71 4.23
C SER A 131 -9.12 -5.67 4.33
N SER A 132 -10.34 -5.15 4.26
CA SER A 132 -11.56 -5.95 4.38
C SER A 132 -11.95 -6.59 3.04
N GLY A 133 -12.70 -7.69 3.11
CA GLY A 133 -13.12 -8.43 1.91
C GLY A 133 -12.00 -9.20 1.23
N CYS A 134 -12.00 -9.22 -0.10
CA CYS A 134 -10.93 -9.85 -0.90
C CYS A 134 -9.76 -8.88 -1.05
N SER A 135 -8.86 -8.88 -0.08
CA SER A 135 -7.68 -8.01 -0.01
C SER A 135 -6.46 -8.79 0.44
N THR A 136 -5.28 -8.44 -0.05
CA THR A 136 -4.01 -9.13 0.24
C THR A 136 -3.04 -8.28 1.06
N ALA A 137 -3.33 -6.99 1.24
CA ALA A 137 -2.59 -6.03 2.03
C ALA A 137 -3.45 -4.79 2.27
N PRO A 138 -3.13 -3.91 3.24
CA PRO A 138 -3.93 -2.72 3.49
C PRO A 138 -3.81 -1.71 2.34
N HIS A 139 -4.94 -1.39 1.73
CA HIS A 139 -5.05 -0.43 0.63
C HIS A 139 -6.47 0.13 0.50
N LEU A 140 -6.61 1.25 -0.15
CA LEU A 140 -7.89 1.74 -0.68
C LEU A 140 -8.01 1.25 -2.13
N HIS A 141 -9.05 0.48 -2.44
CA HIS A 141 -9.49 0.25 -3.80
C HIS A 141 -10.53 1.29 -4.19
N PHE A 142 -10.19 2.15 -5.14
CA PHE A 142 -11.03 3.25 -5.60
C PHE A 142 -11.52 3.02 -7.02
N GLU A 143 -12.85 3.04 -7.22
CA GLU A 143 -13.46 2.91 -8.54
C GLU A 143 -14.24 4.17 -8.93
N VAL A 144 -14.26 4.48 -10.21
CA VAL A 144 -15.24 5.40 -10.81
C VAL A 144 -16.11 4.63 -11.79
N ARG A 145 -17.42 4.85 -11.70
CA ARG A 145 -18.42 4.25 -12.57
C ARG A 145 -19.20 5.33 -13.30
N GLY A 146 -19.39 5.17 -14.59
CA GLY A 146 -20.30 5.99 -15.36
C GLY A 146 -21.77 5.75 -14.98
N PRO A 147 -22.72 6.60 -15.45
CA PRO A 147 -24.15 6.46 -15.14
C PRO A 147 -24.73 5.10 -15.48
N GLY A 148 -24.23 4.45 -16.53
CA GLY A 148 -24.60 3.07 -16.93
C GLY A 148 -23.87 1.95 -16.19
N GLY A 149 -23.00 2.28 -15.21
CA GLY A 149 -22.24 1.29 -14.43
C GLY A 149 -20.93 0.85 -15.06
N ALA A 150 -20.59 1.33 -16.25
CA ALA A 150 -19.31 1.03 -16.88
C ALA A 150 -18.13 1.58 -16.05
N VAL A 151 -17.02 0.85 -16.00
CA VAL A 151 -15.78 1.31 -15.37
C VAL A 151 -15.26 2.53 -16.12
N VAL A 152 -14.92 3.57 -15.36
CA VAL A 152 -14.25 4.78 -15.83
C VAL A 152 -12.88 4.83 -15.17
N ASP A 153 -11.83 4.84 -15.98
CA ASP A 153 -10.48 5.02 -15.48
C ASP A 153 -10.26 6.51 -15.16
N PRO A 154 -10.07 6.91 -13.89
CA PRO A 154 -9.96 8.33 -13.54
C PRO A 154 -8.69 9.01 -14.05
N PHE A 155 -7.73 8.25 -14.58
CA PHE A 155 -6.51 8.76 -15.21
C PHE A 155 -6.65 8.96 -16.71
N ARG A 156 -7.75 8.46 -17.33
CA ARG A 156 -7.97 8.63 -18.77
C ARG A 156 -9.46 8.65 -19.16
N PRO A 157 -10.10 9.81 -19.43
CA PRO A 157 -9.46 11.14 -19.36
C PRO A 157 -9.04 11.47 -17.93
N ASN A 158 -8.03 12.33 -17.77
CA ASN A 158 -7.58 12.72 -16.45
C ASN A 158 -8.71 13.50 -15.72
N LEU A 159 -9.28 12.88 -14.68
CA LEU A 159 -10.33 13.47 -13.84
C LEU A 159 -9.76 14.11 -12.57
N TRP A 160 -8.45 13.97 -12.31
CA TRP A 160 -7.80 14.53 -11.14
C TRP A 160 -7.39 15.98 -11.35
N THR A 161 -7.60 16.83 -10.35
CA THR A 161 -7.10 18.20 -10.34
C THR A 161 -5.57 18.24 -10.29
N ASP A 162 -4.98 17.31 -9.50
CA ASP A 162 -3.53 17.15 -9.33
C ASP A 162 -3.22 15.66 -9.27
N PRO A 163 -3.01 14.98 -10.41
CA PRO A 163 -2.75 13.56 -10.45
C PRO A 163 -1.36 13.26 -9.88
N PRO A 164 -1.22 12.19 -9.06
CA PRO A 164 0.10 11.75 -8.64
C PRO A 164 0.90 11.25 -9.85
N PRO A 165 2.24 11.38 -9.82
CA PRO A 165 3.09 10.95 -10.93
C PRO A 165 2.99 9.42 -11.12
N TYR A 166 3.01 8.98 -12.38
CA TYR A 166 3.01 7.55 -12.72
C TYR A 166 4.30 6.85 -12.29
N GLU A 167 5.44 7.46 -12.58
CA GLU A 167 6.75 6.99 -12.16
C GLU A 167 7.17 7.70 -10.87
N THR A 168 7.56 6.93 -9.88
CA THR A 168 8.06 7.44 -8.60
C THR A 168 9.50 7.00 -8.39
N ALA A 169 10.30 7.85 -7.73
CA ALA A 169 11.62 7.45 -7.28
C ALA A 169 11.52 6.29 -6.28
N LEU A 170 12.56 5.45 -6.23
CA LEU A 170 12.64 4.38 -5.24
C LEU A 170 12.50 4.96 -3.82
N THR A 171 11.50 4.48 -3.12
CA THR A 171 11.13 4.94 -1.78
C THR A 171 11.08 3.76 -0.82
N LEU A 172 11.65 3.95 0.38
CA LEU A 172 11.44 3.07 1.50
C LEU A 172 10.16 3.51 2.21
N MET A 173 9.13 2.68 2.15
CA MET A 173 7.86 2.94 2.83
C MET A 173 7.90 2.50 4.28
N ASP A 174 8.60 1.40 4.60
CA ASP A 174 8.78 0.94 5.97
C ASP A 174 10.06 0.11 6.14
N LEU A 175 10.65 0.22 7.34
CA LEU A 175 11.77 -0.59 7.82
C LEU A 175 11.29 -1.44 8.99
N VAL A 176 11.46 -2.75 8.88
CA VAL A 176 11.17 -3.74 9.92
C VAL A 176 12.48 -4.28 10.48
N VAL A 177 12.66 -4.22 11.80
CA VAL A 177 13.80 -4.81 12.52
C VAL A 177 13.27 -5.76 13.58
N ARG A 178 13.70 -7.03 13.54
CA ARG A 178 13.23 -8.08 14.45
C ARG A 178 14.38 -8.76 15.19
N ASP A 179 14.17 -9.02 16.46
CA ASP A 179 14.90 -10.06 17.19
C ASP A 179 14.25 -11.41 16.90
N GLY A 180 14.74 -12.08 15.87
CA GLY A 180 14.19 -13.31 15.30
C GLY A 180 14.01 -13.24 13.78
N PRO A 181 13.78 -14.39 13.13
CA PRO A 181 13.65 -14.46 11.68
C PRO A 181 12.35 -13.82 11.18
N ILE A 182 12.38 -13.36 9.93
CA ILE A 182 11.23 -13.00 9.13
C ILE A 182 10.89 -14.23 8.27
N GLU A 183 9.69 -14.80 8.46
CA GLU A 183 9.31 -16.08 7.86
C GLU A 183 8.67 -15.96 6.48
N GLY A 184 8.71 -14.76 5.88
CA GLY A 184 8.17 -14.50 4.55
C GLY A 184 7.64 -13.08 4.41
N GLU A 185 7.18 -12.74 3.23
CA GLU A 185 6.65 -11.39 2.93
C GLU A 185 5.40 -11.06 3.76
N ASP A 186 4.56 -12.05 4.09
CA ASP A 186 3.36 -11.83 4.90
C ASP A 186 3.70 -11.33 6.31
N ALA A 187 4.86 -11.71 6.86
CA ALA A 187 5.34 -11.18 8.14
C ALA A 187 5.71 -9.68 8.07
N LEU A 188 5.90 -9.13 6.87
CA LEU A 188 6.15 -7.70 6.64
C LEU A 188 4.85 -6.92 6.40
N LYS A 189 3.76 -7.61 6.13
CA LYS A 189 2.43 -6.98 6.02
C LYS A 189 1.87 -6.61 7.40
N ASP A 190 2.18 -7.41 8.45
CA ASP A 190 1.77 -7.14 9.83
C ASP A 190 2.95 -7.26 10.81
N PRO A 191 3.96 -6.40 10.69
CA PRO A 191 5.15 -6.50 11.52
C PRO A 191 4.88 -5.95 12.94
N PRO A 192 5.50 -6.55 13.97
CA PRO A 192 5.53 -5.96 15.30
C PRO A 192 6.33 -4.65 15.29
N PRO A 193 6.33 -3.89 16.40
CA PRO A 193 7.26 -2.78 16.59
C PRO A 193 8.72 -3.22 16.37
N ASN A 194 9.55 -2.33 15.83
CA ASN A 194 10.96 -2.62 15.61
C ASN A 194 11.67 -2.95 16.92
N ALA A 195 12.48 -3.99 16.90
CA ALA A 195 13.31 -4.38 18.03
C ALA A 195 14.40 -3.32 18.27
N GLU A 196 14.56 -2.84 19.50
CA GLU A 196 15.66 -1.95 19.93
C GLU A 196 16.92 -2.72 20.32
N ARG A 197 16.79 -4.03 20.56
CA ARG A 197 17.88 -4.93 20.96
C ARG A 197 17.75 -6.24 20.20
N ILE A 198 18.88 -6.81 19.86
CA ILE A 198 18.94 -8.14 19.23
C ILE A 198 19.69 -9.08 20.17
N SER A 199 19.12 -10.24 20.38
CA SER A 199 19.73 -11.30 21.19
C SER A 199 21.10 -11.67 20.65
N PRO A 200 22.18 -11.71 21.47
CA PRO A 200 23.54 -11.96 20.99
C PRO A 200 23.72 -13.30 20.24
N HIS A 201 22.84 -14.26 20.50
CA HIS A 201 22.81 -15.57 19.86
C HIS A 201 21.58 -15.77 18.95
N GLY A 202 20.76 -14.71 18.79
CA GLY A 202 19.55 -14.71 17.97
C GLY A 202 19.82 -14.38 16.50
N THR A 203 18.78 -14.42 15.71
CA THR A 203 18.79 -13.97 14.31
C THR A 203 18.35 -12.51 14.25
N LEU A 204 19.07 -11.66 13.52
CA LEU A 204 18.62 -10.33 13.16
C LEU A 204 17.80 -10.43 11.87
N GLY A 205 16.48 -10.19 11.97
CA GLY A 205 15.59 -10.02 10.84
C GLY A 205 15.52 -8.55 10.41
N ILE A 206 15.78 -8.27 9.13
CA ILE A 206 15.65 -6.94 8.52
C ILE A 206 14.68 -7.05 7.35
N GLY A 207 13.60 -6.27 7.37
CA GLY A 207 12.60 -6.21 6.31
C GLY A 207 12.44 -4.79 5.76
N LEU A 208 12.23 -4.68 4.47
CA LEU A 208 11.95 -3.43 3.77
C LEU A 208 10.64 -3.55 3.00
N SER A 209 9.77 -2.55 3.15
CA SER A 209 8.67 -2.27 2.25
C SER A 209 9.13 -1.16 1.29
N LEU A 210 9.17 -1.47 0.01
CA LEU A 210 9.72 -0.61 -1.04
C LEU A 210 8.67 -0.28 -2.09
N ALA A 211 8.72 0.92 -2.63
CA ALA A 211 7.87 1.36 -3.73
C ALA A 211 8.62 2.21 -4.75
N GLY A 212 8.11 2.24 -5.97
CA GLY A 212 8.71 2.99 -7.07
C GLY A 212 10.07 2.47 -7.50
N GLY A 213 10.83 3.33 -8.17
CA GLY A 213 12.14 3.01 -8.73
C GLY A 213 12.08 2.42 -10.13
N SER A 214 13.25 2.20 -10.69
CA SER A 214 13.47 1.63 -12.02
C SER A 214 14.17 0.28 -11.92
N PRO A 215 14.02 -0.62 -12.91
CA PRO A 215 14.82 -1.85 -12.97
C PRO A 215 16.31 -1.54 -12.82
N GLY A 216 16.99 -2.26 -11.92
CA GLY A 216 18.40 -2.06 -11.63
C GLY A 216 18.70 -1.02 -10.53
N ASP A 217 17.71 -0.33 -10.00
CA ASP A 217 17.91 0.46 -8.77
C ASP A 217 18.29 -0.46 -7.61
N GLU A 218 19.19 0.01 -6.76
CA GLU A 218 19.67 -0.75 -5.62
C GLU A 218 19.34 -0.06 -4.31
N VAL A 219 18.93 -0.87 -3.34
CA VAL A 219 18.88 -0.49 -1.93
C VAL A 219 20.01 -1.18 -1.20
N LYS A 220 20.79 -0.40 -0.46
CA LYS A 220 21.86 -0.89 0.41
C LYS A 220 21.42 -0.81 1.85
N VAL A 221 21.57 -1.91 2.57
CA VAL A 221 21.41 -2.00 4.03
C VAL A 221 22.78 -2.06 4.65
N LEU A 222 23.16 -1.03 5.38
CA LEU A 222 24.44 -0.94 6.06
C LEU A 222 24.26 -1.30 7.54
N LEU A 223 25.13 -2.18 8.04
CA LEU A 223 25.17 -2.63 9.43
C LEU A 223 26.40 -2.01 10.10
N GLU A 224 26.25 -0.80 10.63
CA GLU A 224 27.37 -0.08 11.26
C GLU A 224 27.84 -0.82 12.53
N GLY A 225 29.10 -1.23 12.53
CA GLY A 225 29.73 -2.01 13.60
C GLY A 225 29.79 -3.52 13.35
N ALA A 226 29.13 -4.04 12.33
CA ALA A 226 29.15 -5.46 11.99
C ALA A 226 30.42 -5.88 11.22
N VAL A 227 30.73 -7.17 11.28
CA VAL A 227 31.85 -7.78 10.53
C VAL A 227 31.61 -7.75 9.03
N GLN A 228 30.34 -7.92 8.61
CA GLN A 228 29.91 -7.78 7.21
C GLN A 228 28.92 -6.62 7.10
N PRO A 229 29.40 -5.43 6.75
CA PRO A 229 28.66 -4.19 6.97
C PRO A 229 27.60 -3.90 5.89
N GLU A 230 27.50 -4.66 4.81
CA GLU A 230 26.60 -4.30 3.68
C GLU A 230 25.80 -5.50 3.16
N LEU A 231 24.51 -5.26 2.92
CA LEU A 231 23.61 -6.12 2.16
C LEU A 231 23.05 -5.30 1.00
N VAL A 232 22.82 -5.94 -0.13
CA VAL A 232 22.27 -5.28 -1.32
C VAL A 232 21.00 -5.98 -1.77
N ALA A 233 19.96 -5.20 -2.05
CA ALA A 233 18.77 -5.65 -2.76
C ALA A 233 18.63 -4.88 -4.07
N SER A 234 18.51 -5.59 -5.16
CA SER A 234 18.09 -4.99 -6.43
C SER A 234 16.58 -4.84 -6.45
N VAL A 235 16.09 -3.73 -7.00
CA VAL A 235 14.67 -3.56 -7.31
C VAL A 235 14.38 -4.35 -8.57
N PRO A 236 13.55 -5.41 -8.51
CA PRO A 236 13.10 -6.08 -9.73
C PRO A 236 12.24 -5.10 -10.53
N GLY A 237 12.28 -5.20 -11.85
CA GLY A 237 11.43 -4.40 -12.71
C GLY A 237 9.95 -4.70 -12.48
N ALA A 238 9.26 -3.83 -11.74
CA ALA A 238 7.87 -3.91 -11.26
C ALA A 238 7.57 -5.11 -10.33
N PRO A 239 6.92 -4.93 -9.20
CA PRO A 239 5.74 -4.10 -9.00
C PRO A 239 6.07 -2.77 -8.31
N PRO A 240 5.14 -1.79 -8.33
CA PRO A 240 5.32 -0.48 -7.67
C PRO A 240 5.46 -0.57 -6.15
N HIS A 241 4.94 -1.62 -5.51
CA HIS A 241 5.10 -1.91 -4.10
C HIS A 241 5.57 -3.37 -3.91
N GLY A 242 6.57 -3.59 -3.06
CA GLY A 242 7.10 -4.92 -2.78
C GLY A 242 7.94 -4.99 -1.52
N TYR A 243 8.25 -6.22 -1.12
CA TYR A 243 8.97 -6.50 0.12
C TYR A 243 10.32 -7.15 -0.16
N ARG A 244 11.31 -6.87 0.71
CA ARG A 244 12.62 -7.53 0.77
C ARG A 244 12.96 -7.82 2.20
N PHE A 245 13.61 -8.95 2.48
CA PHE A 245 14.07 -9.25 3.82
C PHE A 245 15.34 -10.10 3.84
N TRP A 246 16.05 -10.03 4.94
CA TRP A 246 17.23 -10.82 5.27
C TRP A 246 17.11 -11.34 6.69
N ASN A 247 17.60 -12.56 6.89
CA ASN A 247 17.75 -13.18 8.20
C ASN A 247 19.23 -13.43 8.43
N LEU A 248 19.83 -12.67 9.33
CA LEU A 248 21.27 -12.70 9.59
C LEU A 248 21.56 -13.49 10.86
N PRO A 249 22.37 -14.57 10.78
CA PRO A 249 22.82 -15.28 11.97
C PRO A 249 23.76 -14.42 12.82
N PRO A 250 24.01 -14.81 14.09
CA PRO A 250 24.76 -13.99 15.05
C PRO A 250 26.16 -13.56 14.58
N ASP A 251 26.87 -14.41 13.85
CA ASP A 251 28.21 -14.13 13.31
C ASP A 251 28.19 -13.01 12.25
N ARG A 252 27.07 -12.84 11.56
CA ARG A 252 26.90 -11.81 10.52
C ARG A 252 26.52 -10.44 11.06
N HIS A 253 25.82 -10.34 12.20
CA HIS A 253 25.31 -9.09 12.73
C HIS A 253 25.97 -8.66 14.06
N ARG A 254 26.87 -9.49 14.63
CA ARG A 254 27.55 -9.16 15.89
C ARG A 254 28.23 -7.81 15.80
N GLY A 255 27.98 -6.96 16.81
CA GLY A 255 28.52 -5.62 16.90
C GLY A 255 27.75 -4.56 16.15
N THR A 256 26.67 -4.92 15.44
CA THR A 256 25.80 -3.93 14.81
C THR A 256 25.20 -3.00 15.88
N ARG A 257 25.42 -1.70 15.70
CA ARG A 257 24.87 -0.65 16.57
C ARG A 257 23.80 0.17 15.86
N ARG A 258 23.82 0.16 14.54
CA ARG A 258 22.90 0.93 13.72
C ARG A 258 22.69 0.26 12.36
N ILE A 259 21.44 0.25 11.91
CA ILE A 259 21.05 -0.18 10.59
C ILE A 259 20.73 1.07 9.77
N VAL A 260 21.34 1.24 8.59
CA VAL A 260 21.13 2.39 7.71
C VAL A 260 20.71 1.91 6.33
N ILE A 261 19.62 2.42 5.84
CA ILE A 261 19.08 2.11 4.51
C ILE A 261 19.45 3.24 3.55
N ARG A 262 20.10 2.91 2.43
CA ARG A 262 20.51 3.88 1.42
C ARG A 262 20.14 3.45 0.01
N THR A 263 19.91 4.46 -0.85
CA THR A 263 19.85 4.30 -2.31
C THR A 263 20.55 5.47 -2.98
N ARG A 264 21.33 5.23 -4.02
CA ARG A 264 22.05 6.28 -4.79
C ARG A 264 22.79 7.29 -3.88
N GLY A 265 23.40 6.81 -2.78
CA GLY A 265 24.11 7.64 -1.79
C GLY A 265 23.23 8.38 -0.78
N LYS A 266 21.90 8.43 -0.97
CA LYS A 266 20.95 9.07 -0.04
C LYS A 266 20.54 8.10 1.07
N VAL A 267 20.51 8.56 2.32
CA VAL A 267 19.93 7.81 3.45
C VAL A 267 18.40 7.91 3.37
N LEU A 268 17.72 6.77 3.37
CA LEU A 268 16.28 6.67 3.39
C LEU A 268 15.74 6.51 4.82
N ALA A 269 16.41 5.71 5.64
CA ALA A 269 16.09 5.52 7.05
C ALA A 269 17.31 5.04 7.83
N SER A 270 17.22 5.13 9.16
CA SER A 270 18.14 4.46 10.08
C SER A 270 17.42 4.00 11.35
N HIS A 271 17.96 2.94 11.98
CA HIS A 271 17.47 2.38 13.22
C HIS A 271 18.64 2.06 14.15
N GLU A 272 18.62 2.61 15.37
CA GLU A 272 19.62 2.37 16.40
C GLU A 272 19.31 1.08 17.15
N LEU A 273 20.36 0.27 17.43
CA LEU A 273 20.30 -0.90 18.30
C LEU A 273 21.04 -0.59 19.60
N ARG A 274 20.45 -0.95 20.74
CA ARG A 274 20.97 -0.69 22.10
C ARG A 274 21.60 -1.92 22.73
#